data_bb2ed3a2a18b73f100b86324c38f6b2c
#
_entry.id   bb2ed3a2a18b73f100b86324c38f6b2c
#
_cell.length_a   1.000
_cell.length_b   1.000
_cell.length_c   1.000
_cell.angle_alpha   90.00
_cell.angle_beta   90.00
_cell.angle_gamma   90.00
#
_symmetry.space_group_name_H-M   'P 1'
#
loop_
_entity.id
_entity.type
_entity.pdbx_description
1 polymer ?
#
loop_
_entity_poly.entity_id
_entity_poly.type
_entity_poly.pdbx_seq_one_letter_code
_entity_poly.pdbx_strand_id
1 'polypeptide(L)'
;MSSSRLAGVFLALPLLAFFSGAALADAIDGDWCHGDGRRLSINGPDIITPGGTHLKGDYDRHHFSYVVPASEPGAGATVAMVLLSEILMRLKPPTGEEQTWRRCGKPIS
;
A
#
# COMPACT_ATOMS: atom_id res chain seq x y z
N MET A 1 -54.63 11.02 4.46
CA MET A 1 -54.09 11.01 4.86
C MET A 1 -53.10 10.26 5.11
N SER A 2 -52.79 9.94 5.35
CA SER A 2 -51.83 9.29 5.61
C SER A 2 -50.79 9.17 4.90
N SER A 3 -50.72 9.20 4.15
CA SER A 3 -49.76 9.09 3.37
C SER A 3 -48.56 9.50 3.65
N SER A 4 -48.36 10.30 3.75
CA SER A 4 -47.16 10.75 3.93
C SER A 4 -46.18 10.09 4.51
N ARG A 5 -46.32 9.73 5.32
CA ARG A 5 -45.36 9.29 6.00
C ARG A 5 -44.35 8.63 5.42
N LEU A 6 -44.30 8.09 4.85
CA LEU A 6 -43.41 7.39 4.36
C LEU A 6 -42.33 7.93 3.87
N ALA A 7 -42.35 8.73 3.41
CA ALA A 7 -41.33 9.20 2.78
C ALA A 7 -40.08 9.24 3.37
N GLY A 8 -39.89 9.62 4.29
CA GLY A 8 -38.64 9.86 4.73
C GLY A 8 -37.75 8.85 4.86
N VAL A 9 -38.11 7.86 5.01
CA VAL A 9 -37.24 6.92 5.19
C VAL A 9 -36.16 6.63 4.44
N PHE A 10 -36.20 6.57 3.34
CA PHE A 10 -35.13 6.16 2.65
C PHE A 10 -34.00 6.97 2.56
N LEU A 11 -33.99 7.93 2.97
CA LEU A 11 -32.90 8.69 2.90
C LEU A 11 -31.65 8.23 3.38
N ALA A 12 -31.53 7.60 4.27
CA ALA A 12 -30.28 7.32 4.84
C ALA A 12 -29.43 6.40 4.11
N LEU A 13 -29.88 5.64 3.33
CA LEU A 13 -29.08 4.75 2.67
C LEU A 13 -27.91 5.09 1.91
N PRO A 14 -27.90 5.96 1.15
CA PRO A 14 -26.83 6.22 0.28
C PRO A 14 -25.55 6.57 0.88
N LEU A 15 -25.54 6.96 2.03
CA LEU A 15 -24.35 7.41 2.57
C LEU A 15 -23.29 6.44 2.78
N LEU A 16 -23.58 5.30 2.95
CA LEU A 16 -22.58 4.38 3.27
C LEU A 16 -21.54 4.09 2.30
N ALA A 17 -21.79 4.28 1.12
CA ALA A 17 -20.86 3.92 0.12
C ALA A 17 -19.61 4.69 0.08
N PHE A 18 -19.56 5.77 0.70
CA PHE A 18 -18.44 6.60 0.56
C PHE A 18 -17.23 6.23 1.29
N PHE A 19 -17.24 5.37 2.18
CA PHE A 19 -16.11 5.19 3.00
C PHE A 19 -15.09 4.23 2.53
N SER A 20 -15.37 3.39 1.61
CA SER A 20 -14.44 2.40 1.24
C SER A 20 -13.20 2.91 0.61
N GLY A 21 -13.28 3.94 -0.15
CA GLY A 21 -12.11 4.43 -0.82
C GLY A 21 -11.09 5.08 0.07
N ALA A 22 -11.53 5.71 1.10
CA ALA A 22 -10.61 6.39 1.96
C ALA A 22 -9.73 5.43 2.73
N ALA A 23 -10.19 4.28 3.00
CA ALA A 23 -9.41 3.33 3.75
C ALA A 23 -8.19 2.85 3.00
N LEU A 24 -8.23 2.76 1.69
CA LEU A 24 -7.09 2.34 0.93
C LEU A 24 -6.01 3.38 0.83
N ALA A 25 -6.36 4.63 0.85
CA ALA A 25 -5.41 5.71 0.69
C ALA A 25 -4.43 5.80 1.83
N ASP A 26 -4.78 5.28 2.99
CA ASP A 26 -3.96 5.37 4.12
C ASP A 26 -3.23 4.09 4.39
N ALA A 27 -3.16 3.15 3.50
CA ALA A 27 -2.45 1.91 3.70
C ALA A 27 -1.20 1.85 2.84
N ILE A 28 -0.24 1.07 3.28
CA ILE A 28 1.01 0.89 2.55
C ILE A 28 0.81 0.03 1.30
N ASP A 29 -0.34 -0.56 1.12
CA ASP A 29 -0.66 -1.34 -0.09
C ASP A 29 -0.49 -0.49 -1.34
N GLY A 30 -0.10 -1.08 -2.41
CA GLY A 30 -0.01 -0.41 -3.70
C GLY A 30 1.36 -0.53 -4.34
N ASP A 31 1.58 0.26 -5.35
CA ASP A 31 2.82 0.23 -6.13
C ASP A 31 3.72 1.36 -5.71
N TRP A 32 4.95 1.05 -5.45
CA TRP A 32 5.94 2.01 -4.99
C TRP A 32 7.12 2.08 -5.94
N CYS A 33 7.58 3.27 -6.23
CA CYS A 33 8.63 3.56 -7.19
C CYS A 33 9.77 4.34 -6.56
N HIS A 34 10.98 4.02 -6.94
CA HIS A 34 12.18 4.72 -6.49
C HIS A 34 12.80 5.47 -7.67
N GLY A 35 13.49 6.55 -7.40
CA GLY A 35 14.07 7.39 -8.43
C GLY A 35 15.06 6.67 -9.34
N ASP A 36 15.61 5.55 -8.91
CA ASP A 36 16.53 4.78 -9.71
C ASP A 36 15.83 3.78 -10.64
N GLY A 37 14.52 3.78 -10.67
CA GLY A 37 13.76 2.91 -11.57
C GLY A 37 13.25 1.63 -10.95
N ARG A 38 13.61 1.34 -9.72
CA ARG A 38 13.09 0.13 -9.06
C ARG A 38 11.63 0.31 -8.67
N ARG A 39 10.93 -0.80 -8.57
CA ARG A 39 9.50 -0.79 -8.27
C ARG A 39 9.16 -1.99 -7.42
N LEU A 40 8.23 -1.86 -6.52
CA LEU A 40 7.69 -2.97 -5.77
C LEU A 40 6.18 -2.82 -5.61
N SER A 41 5.48 -3.88 -5.28
CA SER A 41 4.04 -3.86 -5.10
C SER A 41 3.64 -4.60 -3.85
N ILE A 42 2.75 -4.04 -3.05
CA ILE A 42 2.28 -4.62 -1.80
C ILE A 42 0.77 -4.82 -1.87
N ASN A 43 0.32 -6.00 -1.51
CA ASN A 43 -1.10 -6.31 -1.42
C ASN A 43 -1.32 -7.13 -0.15
N GLY A 44 -1.63 -6.45 0.97
CA GLY A 44 -1.67 -7.10 2.26
C GLY A 44 -0.32 -7.73 2.56
N PRO A 45 -0.25 -8.95 2.98
CA PRO A 45 1.03 -9.60 3.27
C PRO A 45 1.81 -10.02 2.03
N ASP A 46 1.24 -9.90 0.86
CA ASP A 46 1.92 -10.32 -0.37
C ASP A 46 2.72 -9.18 -0.96
N ILE A 47 3.94 -9.43 -1.36
CA ILE A 47 4.78 -8.42 -2.00
C ILE A 47 5.40 -8.97 -3.27
N ILE A 48 5.55 -8.12 -4.28
CA ILE A 48 6.42 -8.37 -5.41
C ILE A 48 7.63 -7.47 -5.15
N THR A 49 8.77 -8.06 -4.92
CA THR A 49 9.98 -7.32 -4.53
C THR A 49 10.56 -6.55 -5.69
N PRO A 50 11.51 -5.65 -5.48
CA PRO A 50 12.16 -4.97 -6.58
C PRO A 50 12.84 -5.91 -7.57
N GLY A 51 13.24 -7.07 -7.12
CA GLY A 51 13.80 -8.06 -8.03
C GLY A 51 12.77 -8.91 -8.73
N GLY A 52 11.49 -8.67 -8.47
CA GLY A 52 10.42 -9.39 -9.15
C GLY A 52 9.96 -10.67 -8.46
N THR A 53 10.40 -10.93 -7.25
CA THR A 53 10.03 -12.14 -6.55
C THR A 53 8.71 -11.94 -5.80
N HIS A 54 7.83 -12.92 -5.91
CA HIS A 54 6.57 -12.90 -5.17
C HIS A 54 6.77 -13.63 -3.86
N LEU A 55 6.52 -12.96 -2.74
CA LEU A 55 6.67 -13.61 -1.44
C LEU A 55 5.75 -12.96 -0.40
N LYS A 56 5.74 -13.46 0.80
CA LYS A 56 4.96 -12.92 1.88
C LYS A 56 5.86 -12.28 2.90
N GLY A 57 5.38 -11.21 3.51
CA GLY A 57 6.11 -10.54 4.56
C GLY A 57 5.20 -10.22 5.72
N ASP A 58 5.70 -9.41 6.63
CA ASP A 58 4.96 -8.95 7.78
C ASP A 58 4.27 -7.65 7.43
N TYR A 59 2.97 -7.65 7.50
CA TYR A 59 2.14 -6.54 7.03
C TYR A 59 1.32 -5.93 8.15
N ASP A 60 1.28 -4.59 8.22
CA ASP A 60 0.16 -3.91 8.83
C ASP A 60 -0.13 -2.68 7.97
N ARG A 61 -1.11 -1.90 8.25
CA ARG A 61 -1.50 -0.81 7.37
C ARG A 61 -0.40 0.17 7.06
N HIS A 62 0.50 0.39 8.01
CA HIS A 62 1.53 1.42 7.86
C HIS A 62 2.94 0.88 7.81
N HIS A 63 3.12 -0.44 7.89
CA HIS A 63 4.44 -1.04 7.93
C HIS A 63 4.47 -2.33 7.14
N PHE A 64 5.61 -2.60 6.55
CA PHE A 64 5.82 -3.89 5.89
C PHE A 64 7.29 -4.27 6.05
N SER A 65 7.56 -5.53 6.28
CA SER A 65 8.94 -6.01 6.25
C SER A 65 9.00 -7.39 5.61
N TYR A 66 10.12 -7.68 4.98
CA TYR A 66 10.32 -9.00 4.40
C TYR A 66 11.79 -9.38 4.46
N VAL A 67 12.05 -10.66 4.35
CA VAL A 67 13.42 -11.18 4.27
C VAL A 67 13.77 -11.33 2.81
N VAL A 68 14.90 -10.79 2.42
CA VAL A 68 15.33 -10.80 1.02
C VAL A 68 15.56 -12.23 0.57
N PRO A 69 14.98 -12.65 -0.56
CA PRO A 69 15.11 -14.02 -1.01
C PRO A 69 16.49 -14.31 -1.57
N ALA A 70 16.82 -15.57 -1.65
CA ALA A 70 18.15 -16.01 -2.04
C ALA A 70 18.59 -15.52 -3.41
N SER A 71 17.64 -15.24 -4.26
CA SER A 71 17.95 -14.82 -5.63
C SER A 71 18.25 -13.34 -5.76
N GLU A 72 18.20 -12.59 -4.68
CA GLU A 72 18.38 -11.13 -4.76
C GLU A 72 19.55 -10.66 -3.90
N PRO A 73 20.15 -9.53 -4.21
CA PRO A 73 21.24 -8.99 -3.42
C PRO A 73 20.77 -8.71 -2.00
N GLY A 74 21.56 -9.04 -1.04
CA GLY A 74 21.22 -8.87 0.36
C GLY A 74 20.44 -10.04 0.94
N ALA A 75 20.47 -11.18 0.29
CA ALA A 75 19.72 -12.36 0.69
C ALA A 75 19.83 -12.65 2.18
N GLY A 76 18.74 -12.92 2.81
CA GLY A 76 18.69 -13.24 4.24
C GLY A 76 18.53 -12.03 5.15
N ALA A 77 18.75 -10.85 4.66
CA ALA A 77 18.57 -9.64 5.48
C ALA A 77 17.14 -9.15 5.41
N THR A 78 16.73 -8.33 6.34
CA THR A 78 15.38 -7.80 6.38
C THR A 78 15.31 -6.43 5.75
N VAL A 79 14.31 -6.20 4.93
CA VAL A 79 13.96 -4.88 4.42
C VAL A 79 12.74 -4.41 5.19
N ALA A 80 12.76 -3.21 5.71
CA ALA A 80 11.64 -2.66 6.48
C ALA A 80 11.13 -1.38 5.85
N MET A 81 9.84 -1.22 5.82
CA MET A 81 9.17 -0.07 5.20
C MET A 81 8.14 0.52 6.13
N VAL A 82 8.03 1.84 6.08
CA VAL A 82 7.07 2.58 6.89
C VAL A 82 6.37 3.61 6.02
N LEU A 83 5.07 3.64 6.05
CA LEU A 83 4.29 4.64 5.33
C LEU A 83 4.46 6.00 6.01
N LEU A 84 4.85 7.01 5.27
CA LEU A 84 5.02 8.35 5.81
C LEU A 84 3.81 9.24 5.45
N SER A 85 3.25 9.04 4.31
CA SER A 85 2.08 9.78 3.85
C SER A 85 1.39 8.98 2.77
N GLU A 86 0.35 9.49 2.20
CA GLU A 86 -0.35 8.80 1.11
C GLU A 86 0.53 8.51 -0.06
N ILE A 87 1.58 9.28 -0.26
CA ILE A 87 2.41 9.17 -1.44
C ILE A 87 3.87 8.83 -1.16
N LEU A 88 4.27 8.78 0.10
CA LEU A 88 5.68 8.53 0.46
C LEU A 88 5.81 7.42 1.46
N MET A 89 6.83 6.62 1.30
CA MET A 89 7.24 5.65 2.31
C MET A 89 8.75 5.67 2.48
N ARG A 90 9.21 5.25 3.62
CA ARG A 90 10.63 5.09 3.89
C ARG A 90 10.96 3.61 3.82
N LEU A 91 12.03 3.27 3.15
CA LEU A 91 12.49 1.89 3.04
C LEU A 91 13.91 1.80 3.57
N LYS A 92 14.13 0.90 4.51
CA LYS A 92 15.45 0.62 5.01
C LYS A 92 15.98 -0.61 4.31
N PRO A 93 16.99 -0.45 3.46
CA PRO A 93 17.52 -1.60 2.71
C PRO A 93 18.41 -2.47 3.59
N PRO A 94 18.85 -3.62 3.13
CA PRO A 94 19.76 -4.47 3.88
C PRO A 94 21.07 -3.78 4.24
N THR A 95 21.54 -2.94 3.36
CA THR A 95 22.77 -2.16 3.61
C THR A 95 22.57 -0.76 3.08
N GLY A 96 23.22 0.19 3.66
CA GLY A 96 23.17 1.56 3.20
C GLY A 96 22.10 2.35 3.92
N GLU A 97 21.87 3.53 3.43
CA GLU A 97 20.99 4.48 4.10
C GLU A 97 19.56 4.25 3.75
N GLU A 98 18.69 4.73 4.58
CA GLU A 98 17.26 4.69 4.31
C GLU A 98 16.92 5.40 3.01
N GLN A 99 15.92 4.93 2.33
CA GLN A 99 15.50 5.48 1.05
C GLN A 99 14.07 5.95 1.15
N THR A 100 13.71 6.95 0.39
CA THR A 100 12.34 7.42 0.27
C THR A 100 11.80 6.94 -1.06
N TRP A 101 10.68 6.25 -1.01
CA TRP A 101 10.01 5.75 -2.20
C TRP A 101 8.68 6.47 -2.36
N ARG A 102 8.24 6.67 -3.57
CA ARG A 102 7.01 7.37 -3.88
C ARG A 102 6.00 6.41 -4.40
N ARG A 103 4.76 6.68 -4.16
CA ARG A 103 3.70 5.90 -4.80
C ARG A 103 3.83 6.11 -6.30
N CYS A 104 3.82 5.07 -7.09
CA CYS A 104 3.97 5.18 -8.54
C CYS A 104 2.80 5.95 -9.09
N GLY A 105 3.06 6.80 -10.05
CA GLY A 105 1.99 7.55 -10.67
C GLY A 105 1.14 6.66 -11.55
N LYS A 106 -0.02 7.15 -11.90
CA LYS A 106 -0.86 6.42 -12.82
C LYS A 106 -0.30 6.51 -14.19
N PRO A 107 -0.39 5.48 -14.95
CA PRO A 107 0.07 5.54 -16.32
C PRO A 107 -0.75 6.55 -17.09
N ILE A 108 -0.13 7.23 -17.99
CA ILE A 108 -0.81 8.19 -18.79
C ILE A 108 -1.39 7.47 -19.92
N SER A 109 -2.62 7.60 -20.15
CA SER A 109 -3.23 6.86 -21.21
C SER A 109 -3.62 7.66 -22.36
#